data_281a499629c54e01c38963dbf2050107
#
_entry.id   281a499629c54e01c38963dbf2050107
#
_cell.length_a   1.000
_cell.length_b   1.000
_cell.length_c   1.000
_cell.angle_alpha   90.00
_cell.angle_beta   90.00
_cell.angle_gamma   90.00
#
_symmetry.space_group_name_H-M   'P 1'
#
loop_
_entity.id
_entity.type
_entity.pdbx_description
1 polymer ?
#
loop_
_entity_poly.entity_id
_entity_poly.type
_entity_poly.pdbx_seq_one_letter_code
_entity_poly.pdbx_strand_id
1 'polypeptide(L)'
;MNIHEYQGKAVLKSIGAPVSDGVAIFDPSEAKAAAEKLGGPLWVVKSQIHAGGRGKGKFIGASPDAKGGVRLAFSIDDVVKNAKEMLGAYLVTAQTSDAGKQVNRLYIEKGSDIDRELYLSIIINRETSRVSFIVSTEGGMDIEAVAHDTCLLYTSPSPRDRG
;
A
#
# COMPACT_ATOMS: atom_id res chain seq x y z
N MET A 1 -13.32 8.49 6.53
CA MET A 1 -13.38 7.00 6.59
C MET A 1 -12.02 6.48 6.15
N ASN A 2 -11.39 5.66 6.96
CA ASN A 2 -10.09 5.09 6.63
C ASN A 2 -10.28 3.69 6.07
N ILE A 3 -9.85 3.46 4.83
CA ILE A 3 -9.88 2.15 4.19
C ILE A 3 -8.44 1.63 3.99
N HIS A 4 -8.28 0.33 3.94
CA HIS A 4 -7.01 -0.30 3.61
C HIS A 4 -6.80 -0.37 2.10
N GLU A 5 -5.56 -0.56 1.67
CA GLU A 5 -5.19 -0.66 0.25
C GLU A 5 -6.04 -1.69 -0.51
N TYR A 6 -6.21 -2.89 0.05
CA TYR A 6 -7.01 -3.95 -0.60
C TYR A 6 -8.47 -3.54 -0.80
N GLN A 7 -9.05 -2.76 0.13
CA GLN A 7 -10.42 -2.26 0.01
C GLN A 7 -10.50 -1.16 -1.07
N GLY A 8 -9.53 -0.25 -1.11
CA GLY A 8 -9.43 0.76 -2.16
C GLY A 8 -9.30 0.13 -3.55
N LYS A 9 -8.45 -0.89 -3.69
CA LYS A 9 -8.30 -1.64 -4.94
C LYS A 9 -9.58 -2.38 -5.33
N ALA A 10 -10.33 -2.93 -4.38
CA ALA A 10 -11.62 -3.56 -4.66
C ALA A 10 -12.64 -2.55 -5.23
N VAL A 11 -12.70 -1.34 -4.67
CA VAL A 11 -13.54 -0.25 -5.20
C VAL A 11 -13.09 0.15 -6.60
N LEU A 12 -11.80 0.37 -6.82
CA LEU A 12 -11.27 0.72 -8.15
C LEU A 12 -11.59 -0.37 -9.18
N LYS A 13 -11.42 -1.64 -8.82
CA LYS A 13 -11.74 -2.78 -9.69
C LYS A 13 -13.23 -2.83 -10.04
N SER A 14 -14.13 -2.49 -9.10
CA SER A 14 -15.57 -2.50 -9.34
C SER A 14 -16.05 -1.47 -10.37
N ILE A 15 -15.27 -0.42 -10.59
CA ILE A 15 -15.52 0.62 -11.60
C ILE A 15 -14.67 0.44 -12.87
N GLY A 16 -14.03 -0.73 -13.03
CA GLY A 16 -13.25 -1.07 -14.22
C GLY A 16 -11.84 -0.48 -14.29
N ALA A 17 -11.34 0.13 -13.21
CA ALA A 17 -9.96 0.61 -13.19
C ALA A 17 -8.98 -0.59 -13.17
N PRO A 18 -7.87 -0.52 -13.95
CA PRO A 18 -6.86 -1.57 -13.95
C PRO A 18 -6.10 -1.55 -12.62
N VAL A 19 -6.20 -2.64 -11.87
CA VAL A 19 -5.46 -2.85 -10.62
C VAL A 19 -4.88 -4.25 -10.61
N SER A 20 -3.71 -4.42 -10.00
CA SER A 20 -3.09 -5.73 -9.83
C SER A 20 -4.00 -6.65 -9.01
N ASP A 21 -4.03 -7.93 -9.39
CA ASP A 21 -4.76 -8.94 -8.63
C ASP A 21 -4.10 -9.21 -7.29
N GLY A 22 -4.92 -9.34 -6.26
CA GLY A 22 -4.44 -9.61 -4.91
C GLY A 22 -5.52 -10.22 -4.04
N VAL A 23 -5.09 -10.81 -2.94
CA VAL A 23 -5.92 -11.47 -1.93
C VAL A 23 -5.56 -10.94 -0.55
N ALA A 24 -6.55 -10.46 0.19
CA ALA A 24 -6.38 -10.15 1.60
C ALA A 24 -6.46 -11.42 2.43
N ILE A 25 -5.55 -11.57 3.39
CA ILE A 25 -5.55 -12.67 4.35
C ILE A 25 -5.55 -12.13 5.77
N PHE A 26 -6.15 -12.89 6.69
CA PHE A 26 -6.30 -12.54 8.10
C PHE A 26 -5.64 -13.58 9.02
N ASP A 27 -5.29 -14.74 8.47
CA ASP A 27 -4.59 -15.82 9.14
C ASP A 27 -3.42 -16.32 8.26
N PRO A 28 -2.24 -16.68 8.85
CA PRO A 28 -1.11 -17.17 8.09
C PRO A 28 -1.39 -18.46 7.31
N SER A 29 -2.37 -19.27 7.73
CA SER A 29 -2.76 -20.51 7.04
C SER A 29 -3.38 -20.24 5.66
N GLU A 30 -3.94 -19.05 5.44
CA GLU A 30 -4.54 -18.64 4.17
C GLU A 30 -3.49 -18.30 3.10
N ALA A 31 -2.23 -18.05 3.51
CA ALA A 31 -1.18 -17.50 2.66
C ALA A 31 -0.85 -18.40 1.46
N LYS A 32 -0.79 -19.72 1.66
CA LYS A 32 -0.50 -20.70 0.61
C LYS A 32 -1.58 -20.66 -0.47
N ALA A 33 -2.84 -20.79 -0.07
CA ALA A 33 -3.97 -20.80 -1.01
C ALA A 33 -4.09 -19.47 -1.76
N ALA A 34 -3.82 -18.33 -1.10
CA ALA A 34 -3.80 -17.02 -1.72
C ALA A 34 -2.72 -16.93 -2.81
N ALA A 35 -1.50 -17.40 -2.51
CA ALA A 35 -0.39 -17.39 -3.46
C ALA A 35 -0.65 -18.30 -4.67
N GLU A 36 -1.18 -19.51 -4.44
CA GLU A 36 -1.55 -20.45 -5.50
C GLU A 36 -2.64 -19.87 -6.41
N LYS A 37 -3.66 -19.24 -5.84
CA LYS A 37 -4.73 -18.56 -6.60
C LYS A 37 -4.23 -17.43 -7.49
N LEU A 38 -3.26 -16.66 -7.02
CA LEU A 38 -2.70 -15.54 -7.78
C LEU A 38 -1.73 -15.98 -8.88
N GLY A 39 -1.11 -17.14 -8.71
CA GLY A 39 -0.04 -17.63 -9.59
C GLY A 39 1.25 -16.83 -9.44
N GLY A 40 2.39 -17.45 -9.75
CA GLY A 40 3.71 -16.88 -9.63
C GLY A 40 4.32 -16.43 -10.95
N PRO A 41 5.59 -16.02 -11.00
CA PRO A 41 6.68 -16.41 -10.07
C PRO A 41 7.00 -15.39 -8.97
N LEU A 42 6.30 -14.24 -8.89
CA LEU A 42 6.59 -13.18 -7.95
C LEU A 42 5.32 -12.72 -7.24
N TRP A 43 5.42 -12.57 -5.93
CA TRP A 43 4.36 -12.00 -5.10
C TRP A 43 4.92 -10.85 -4.23
N VAL A 44 4.03 -9.96 -3.83
CA VAL A 44 4.33 -8.90 -2.87
C VAL A 44 3.42 -9.08 -1.66
N VAL A 45 4.01 -9.30 -0.48
CA VAL A 45 3.28 -9.45 0.79
C VAL A 45 3.31 -8.09 1.49
N LYS A 46 2.14 -7.48 1.67
CA LYS A 46 1.99 -6.10 2.16
C LYS A 46 1.22 -6.04 3.45
N SER A 47 1.82 -5.53 4.51
CA SER A 47 1.12 -5.20 5.76
C SER A 47 0.01 -4.18 5.50
N GLN A 48 -1.18 -4.42 6.08
CA GLN A 48 -2.31 -3.51 5.96
C GLN A 48 -2.54 -2.83 7.31
N ILE A 49 -1.96 -1.64 7.47
CA ILE A 49 -2.18 -0.74 8.61
C ILE A 49 -2.57 0.64 8.09
N HIS A 50 -3.23 1.44 8.92
CA HIS A 50 -3.56 2.84 8.59
C HIS A 50 -2.35 3.74 8.87
N ALA A 51 -1.27 3.53 8.11
CA ALA A 51 -0.07 4.36 8.08
C ALA A 51 0.68 4.14 6.75
N GLY A 52 1.31 5.19 6.25
CA GLY A 52 2.22 5.14 5.13
C GLY A 52 3.63 4.68 5.55
N GLY A 53 4.56 4.60 4.59
CA GLY A 53 5.95 4.25 4.84
C GLY A 53 6.19 2.78 5.25
N ARG A 54 5.22 1.89 5.00
CA ARG A 54 5.28 0.48 5.42
C ARG A 54 6.49 -0.28 4.91
N GLY A 55 6.95 0.01 3.69
CA GLY A 55 8.12 -0.64 3.09
C GLY A 55 9.41 -0.41 3.87
N LYS A 56 9.59 0.81 4.38
CA LYS A 56 10.73 1.22 5.22
C LYS A 56 10.47 1.00 6.72
N GLY A 57 9.25 0.62 7.09
CA GLY A 57 8.89 0.37 8.49
C GLY A 57 9.67 -0.79 9.10
N LYS A 58 9.78 -0.79 10.42
CA LYS A 58 10.48 -1.84 11.18
C LYS A 58 9.53 -2.54 12.15
N PHE A 59 9.61 -3.84 12.20
CA PHE A 59 8.87 -4.63 13.19
C PHE A 59 9.55 -4.57 14.56
N ILE A 60 8.74 -4.39 15.61
CA ILE A 60 9.25 -4.39 16.98
C ILE A 60 9.84 -5.77 17.31
N GLY A 61 11.05 -5.78 17.88
CA GLY A 61 11.77 -7.01 18.22
C GLY A 61 12.47 -7.71 17.05
N ALA A 62 12.36 -7.17 15.84
CA ALA A 62 13.10 -7.69 14.69
C ALA A 62 14.56 -7.18 14.67
N SER A 63 15.43 -7.91 13.98
CA SER A 63 16.81 -7.46 13.79
C SER A 63 16.89 -6.16 12.98
N PRO A 64 17.95 -5.35 13.12
CA PRO A 64 18.11 -4.09 12.38
C PRO A 64 18.01 -4.24 10.85
N ASP A 65 18.46 -5.40 10.33
CA ASP A 65 18.46 -5.73 8.90
C ASP A 65 17.18 -6.44 8.43
N ALA A 66 16.19 -6.59 9.32
CA ALA A 66 14.95 -7.26 8.98
C ALA A 66 14.17 -6.45 7.91
N LYS A 67 13.54 -7.17 7.00
CA LYS A 67 12.69 -6.59 5.96
C LYS A 67 11.50 -5.87 6.58
N GLY A 68 11.07 -4.79 5.95
CA GLY A 68 9.92 -3.99 6.38
C GLY A 68 8.56 -4.66 6.18
N GLY A 69 7.51 -3.84 6.22
CA GLY A 69 6.12 -4.28 6.10
C GLY A 69 5.64 -4.50 4.65
N VAL A 70 6.53 -4.39 3.66
CA VAL A 70 6.28 -4.76 2.25
C VAL A 70 7.44 -5.64 1.81
N ARG A 71 7.16 -6.88 1.43
CA ARG A 71 8.18 -7.89 1.13
C ARG A 71 7.92 -8.60 -0.18
N LEU A 72 8.95 -8.72 -1.01
CA LEU A 72 8.93 -9.58 -2.18
C LEU A 72 9.07 -11.05 -1.76
N ALA A 73 8.36 -11.92 -2.45
CA ALA A 73 8.41 -13.36 -2.29
C ALA A 73 8.51 -14.03 -3.67
N PHE A 74 9.50 -14.90 -3.83
CA PHE A 74 9.81 -15.58 -5.10
C PHE A 74 9.38 -17.05 -5.09
N SER A 75 8.81 -17.51 -3.98
CA SER A 75 8.25 -18.83 -3.79
C SER A 75 7.01 -18.77 -2.91
N ILE A 76 6.16 -19.79 -2.98
CA ILE A 76 5.02 -19.93 -2.07
C ILE A 76 5.48 -20.05 -0.62
N ASP A 77 6.60 -20.74 -0.40
CA ASP A 77 7.18 -20.87 0.94
C ASP A 77 7.63 -19.50 1.51
N ASP A 78 8.18 -18.62 0.67
CA ASP A 78 8.49 -17.25 1.08
C ASP A 78 7.23 -16.46 1.44
N VAL A 79 6.13 -16.62 0.69
CA VAL A 79 4.86 -15.99 1.02
C VAL A 79 4.36 -16.45 2.38
N VAL A 80 4.36 -17.77 2.64
CA VAL A 80 3.93 -18.36 3.90
C VAL A 80 4.83 -17.90 5.06
N LYS A 81 6.15 -17.89 4.85
CA LYS A 81 7.13 -17.40 5.83
C LYS A 81 6.87 -15.94 6.19
N ASN A 82 6.76 -15.08 5.18
CA ASN A 82 6.48 -13.66 5.37
C ASN A 82 5.14 -13.44 6.09
N ALA A 83 4.10 -14.21 5.76
CA ALA A 83 2.80 -14.10 6.43
C ALA A 83 2.90 -14.44 7.91
N LYS A 84 3.62 -15.51 8.27
CA LYS A 84 3.82 -15.92 9.67
C LYS A 84 4.62 -14.89 10.48
N GLU A 85 5.61 -14.24 9.85
CA GLU A 85 6.43 -13.23 10.52
C GLU A 85 5.71 -11.88 10.68
N MET A 86 4.83 -11.53 9.76
CA MET A 86 4.24 -10.20 9.69
C MET A 86 2.87 -10.11 10.38
N LEU A 87 2.03 -11.15 10.32
CA LEU A 87 0.73 -11.15 10.98
C LEU A 87 0.89 -11.21 12.49
N GLY A 88 0.17 -10.32 13.20
CA GLY A 88 0.23 -10.18 14.64
C GLY A 88 1.38 -9.30 15.14
N ALA A 89 2.42 -9.08 14.34
CA ALA A 89 3.56 -8.26 14.71
C ALA A 89 3.23 -6.76 14.67
N TYR A 90 3.98 -5.95 15.42
CA TYR A 90 3.82 -4.50 15.47
C TYR A 90 4.80 -3.81 14.52
N LEU A 91 4.28 -3.05 13.57
CA LEU A 91 5.06 -2.32 12.57
C LEU A 91 5.15 -0.83 12.94
N VAL A 92 6.37 -0.33 13.06
CA VAL A 92 6.68 1.09 13.27
C VAL A 92 7.05 1.70 11.93
N THR A 93 6.44 2.83 11.59
CA THR A 93 6.73 3.62 10.39
C THR A 93 6.92 5.09 10.77
N ALA A 94 7.34 5.94 9.83
CA ALA A 94 7.44 7.39 10.05
C ALA A 94 6.09 8.05 10.43
N GLN A 95 4.97 7.39 10.14
CA GLN A 95 3.62 7.89 10.43
C GLN A 95 2.95 7.22 11.64
N THR A 96 3.68 6.38 12.40
CA THR A 96 3.18 5.77 13.64
C THR A 96 3.97 6.31 14.83
N SER A 97 3.42 6.12 16.05
CA SER A 97 4.24 6.23 17.26
C SER A 97 5.24 5.08 17.34
N ASP A 98 6.19 5.17 18.29
CA ASP A 98 7.19 4.11 18.56
C ASP A 98 6.56 2.79 19.01
N ALA A 99 5.32 2.82 19.55
CA ALA A 99 4.55 1.63 19.84
C ALA A 99 4.12 0.85 18.59
N GLY A 100 4.20 1.47 17.42
CA GLY A 100 3.80 0.89 16.16
C GLY A 100 2.30 0.63 16.03
N LYS A 101 1.94 -0.08 14.98
CA LYS A 101 0.58 -0.59 14.77
C LYS A 101 0.62 -2.09 14.51
N GLN A 102 -0.26 -2.83 15.16
CA GLN A 102 -0.37 -4.27 14.94
C GLN A 102 -0.87 -4.57 13.54
N VAL A 103 -0.23 -5.52 12.89
CA VAL A 103 -0.58 -6.00 11.55
C VAL A 103 -1.61 -7.12 11.70
N ASN A 104 -2.89 -6.79 11.59
CA ASN A 104 -3.99 -7.75 11.72
C ASN A 104 -4.44 -8.35 10.39
N ARG A 105 -3.85 -7.92 9.30
CA ARG A 105 -4.14 -8.41 7.94
C ARG A 105 -3.00 -8.11 6.99
N LEU A 106 -2.86 -8.97 6.00
CA LEU A 106 -1.92 -8.78 4.89
C LEU A 106 -2.68 -8.73 3.57
N TYR A 107 -2.09 -8.10 2.58
CA TYR A 107 -2.52 -8.16 1.20
C TYR A 107 -1.40 -8.81 0.39
N ILE A 108 -1.69 -9.98 -0.19
CA ILE A 108 -0.79 -10.68 -1.08
C ILE A 108 -1.19 -10.30 -2.50
N GLU A 109 -0.28 -9.71 -3.23
CA GLU A 109 -0.50 -9.19 -4.57
C GLU A 109 0.43 -9.88 -5.55
N LYS A 110 -0.05 -10.10 -6.77
CA LYS A 110 0.79 -10.57 -7.85
C LYS A 110 1.83 -9.50 -8.17
N GLY A 111 3.10 -9.88 -8.23
CA GLY A 111 4.19 -8.99 -8.63
C GLY A 111 4.00 -8.50 -10.05
N SER A 112 4.35 -7.24 -10.28
CA SER A 112 4.33 -6.61 -11.60
C SER A 112 5.75 -6.19 -11.98
N ASP A 113 6.07 -6.26 -13.25
CA ASP A 113 7.24 -5.62 -13.82
C ASP A 113 6.92 -4.13 -13.96
N ILE A 114 7.54 -3.30 -13.12
CA ILE A 114 7.24 -1.87 -13.03
C ILE A 114 8.21 -1.12 -13.93
N ASP A 115 7.69 -0.56 -15.03
CA ASP A 115 8.45 0.30 -15.93
C ASP A 115 8.65 1.70 -15.31
N ARG A 116 7.58 2.29 -14.77
CA ARG A 116 7.61 3.61 -14.14
C ARG A 116 6.58 3.74 -13.01
N GLU A 117 6.99 4.39 -11.93
CA GLU A 117 6.10 4.75 -10.82
C GLU A 117 5.75 6.24 -10.89
N LEU A 118 4.46 6.52 -10.74
CA LEU A 118 3.92 7.86 -10.66
C LEU A 118 3.19 8.05 -9.34
N TYR A 119 3.13 9.28 -8.87
CA TYR A 119 2.31 9.62 -7.72
C TYR A 119 1.03 10.34 -8.14
N LEU A 120 -0.10 9.88 -7.63
CA LEU A 120 -1.40 10.54 -7.79
C LEU A 120 -2.15 10.51 -6.46
N SER A 121 -2.55 11.67 -5.99
CA SER A 121 -3.41 11.84 -4.82
C SER A 121 -4.60 12.74 -5.14
N ILE A 122 -5.71 12.49 -4.47
CA ILE A 122 -6.93 13.30 -4.57
C ILE A 122 -7.27 13.78 -3.16
N ILE A 123 -7.35 15.08 -3.00
CA ILE A 123 -7.67 15.73 -1.73
C ILE A 123 -8.82 16.71 -1.88
N ILE A 124 -9.50 16.99 -0.77
CA ILE A 124 -10.45 18.11 -0.71
C ILE A 124 -9.68 19.34 -0.22
N ASN A 125 -9.51 20.32 -1.11
CA ASN A 125 -8.95 21.61 -0.72
C ASN A 125 -10.03 22.38 0.06
N ARG A 126 -9.80 22.59 1.36
CA ARG A 126 -10.78 23.23 2.25
C ARG A 126 -10.89 24.73 2.05
N GLU A 127 -9.85 25.38 1.57
CA GLU A 127 -9.85 26.83 1.30
C GLU A 127 -10.75 27.16 0.10
N THR A 128 -10.66 26.35 -0.95
CA THR A 128 -11.44 26.57 -2.17
C THR A 128 -12.70 25.72 -2.24
N SER A 129 -12.92 24.81 -1.28
CA SER A 129 -14.02 23.81 -1.28
C SER A 129 -14.08 22.97 -2.56
N ARG A 130 -12.93 22.70 -3.18
CA ARG A 130 -12.81 21.96 -4.44
C ARG A 130 -11.98 20.69 -4.29
N VAL A 131 -12.21 19.75 -5.19
CA VAL A 131 -11.33 18.57 -5.34
C VAL A 131 -10.05 19.00 -6.01
N SER A 132 -8.91 18.65 -5.41
CA SER A 132 -7.58 18.92 -5.95
C SER A 132 -6.85 17.62 -6.18
N PHE A 133 -6.10 17.55 -7.29
CA PHE A 133 -5.22 16.46 -7.64
C PHE A 133 -3.77 16.87 -7.37
N ILE A 134 -3.02 16.01 -6.71
CA ILE A 134 -1.57 16.15 -6.55
C ILE A 134 -0.94 15.08 -7.42
N VAL A 135 -0.10 15.48 -8.34
CA VAL A 135 0.54 14.58 -9.33
C VAL A 135 2.04 14.81 -9.31
N SER A 136 2.82 13.73 -9.36
CA SER A 136 4.26 13.78 -9.55
C SER A 136 4.73 12.66 -10.49
N THR A 137 5.76 12.93 -11.24
CA THR A 137 6.46 11.92 -12.04
C THR A 137 7.36 11.03 -11.18
N GLU A 138 7.60 11.45 -9.94
CA GLU A 138 8.38 10.73 -8.93
C GLU A 138 7.42 9.94 -8.04
N GLY A 139 7.31 8.64 -8.25
CA GLY A 139 6.53 7.72 -7.42
C GLY A 139 7.39 6.85 -6.52
N GLY A 140 6.74 6.06 -5.69
CA GLY A 140 7.34 4.91 -5.00
C GLY A 140 8.07 5.18 -3.70
N MET A 141 8.66 6.35 -3.46
CA MET A 141 9.47 6.60 -2.26
C MET A 141 9.32 8.03 -1.73
N ASP A 142 9.36 8.21 -0.43
CA ASP A 142 9.43 9.49 0.31
C ASP A 142 8.58 10.63 -0.28
N ILE A 143 7.27 10.39 -0.34
CA ILE A 143 6.30 11.37 -0.84
C ILE A 143 6.39 12.70 -0.10
N GLU A 144 6.73 12.69 1.20
CA GLU A 144 6.96 13.89 1.97
C GLU A 144 8.16 14.72 1.45
N ALA A 145 9.21 14.06 0.97
CA ALA A 145 10.36 14.75 0.36
C ALA A 145 10.05 15.21 -1.08
N VAL A 146 9.34 14.40 -1.84
CA VAL A 146 8.95 14.69 -3.23
C VAL A 146 7.88 15.80 -3.31
N ALA A 147 6.96 15.86 -2.34
CA ALA A 147 5.89 16.86 -2.30
C ALA A 147 6.42 18.29 -2.22
N HIS A 148 7.63 18.49 -1.72
CA HIS A 148 8.22 19.84 -1.59
C HIS A 148 8.77 20.39 -2.91
N ASP A 149 9.30 19.56 -3.81
CA ASP A 149 10.09 20.03 -4.95
C ASP A 149 9.47 19.73 -6.33
N THR A 150 8.60 18.73 -6.48
CA THR A 150 8.15 18.24 -7.79
C THR A 150 6.65 18.00 -7.94
N CYS A 151 5.83 18.29 -6.92
CA CYS A 151 4.40 18.05 -6.99
C CYS A 151 3.66 19.19 -7.68
N LEU A 152 2.90 18.86 -8.74
CA LEU A 152 1.97 19.79 -9.37
C LEU A 152 0.58 19.64 -8.74
N LEU A 153 0.04 20.76 -8.25
CA LEU A 153 -1.31 20.83 -7.71
C LEU A 153 -2.27 21.29 -8.81
N TYR A 154 -3.21 20.41 -9.18
CA TYR A 154 -4.30 20.74 -10.09
C TYR A 154 -5.61 20.82 -9.32
N THR A 155 -6.34 21.93 -9.46
CA THR A 155 -7.72 22.06 -9.01
C THR A 155 -8.65 21.81 -10.17
N SER A 156 -9.56 20.86 -10.05
CA SER A 156 -10.63 20.66 -11.04
C SER A 156 -11.95 21.24 -10.50
N PRO A 157 -12.70 22.02 -11.29
CA PRO A 157 -14.06 22.40 -10.94
C PRO A 157 -14.90 21.14 -10.76
N SER A 158 -15.74 21.12 -9.71
CA SER A 158 -16.72 20.05 -9.54
C SER A 158 -17.67 20.02 -10.73
N PRO A 159 -18.13 18.84 -11.21
CA PRO A 159 -19.19 18.77 -12.20
C PRO A 159 -20.46 19.53 -11.82
N ARG A 160 -20.67 19.79 -10.52
CA ARG A 160 -21.81 20.59 -10.00
C ARG A 160 -21.63 22.10 -10.16
N ASP A 161 -20.39 22.56 -10.40
CA ASP A 161 -20.09 23.99 -10.60
C ASP A 161 -20.21 24.42 -12.07
N ARG A 162 -20.67 23.53 -12.94
CA ARG A 162 -21.03 23.83 -14.32
C ARG A 162 -22.54 24.13 -14.37
N GLY A 163 -22.93 25.25 -13.79
CA GLY A 163 -24.23 25.85 -13.98
C GLY A 163 -24.19 26.87 -15.09
#